data_63f65353843009e41dd43146c4ed4743
#
_entry.id   63f65353843009e41dd43146c4ed4743
#
_cell.length_a   1.000
_cell.length_b   1.000
_cell.length_c   1.000
_cell.angle_alpha   90.00
_cell.angle_beta   90.00
_cell.angle_gamma   90.00
#
_symmetry.space_group_name_H-M   'P 1'
#
loop_
_entity.id
_entity.type
_entity.pdbx_description
1 polymer ?
#
loop_
_entity_poly.entity_id
_entity_poly.type
_entity_poly.pdbx_seq_one_letter_code
_entity_poly.pdbx_strand_id
1 'polypeptide(L)'
;MKSGFRFLASVALAALIAAPALAEDTIKIGNIVTTAGVLKSVAEPAVVAADIAVAEINAAGGINGKKVELVRFEASSDPKQASVGARKLAQDDGVLAILGPFSSAEFSVALNDAERLKVLMMPNSASTPGLTDGKTYSYRLSEDESKQFSRLLKSIKAKGVKADTAEIVYISDEVVSNAAGTKLYPALLEAAGIKHGSPIAVQYKSFDMSAQAAQIMQSNPDIVAIAGTPPSASKVIKELRRQGYKGRIIGSQIFADPNVLELFGPEGNGTLLVAGFWKGFNARSQAFNDTFVAEAEKRGIHKLGAHHSDAQTYDTLFLMKQVMEKAGVTGDPSKLADEREKIVAAMQGVSFSGILGDNICFAGHDAELPGYVIEIKDGQWTKFDQAPADPCK
;
A
#
# COMPACT_ATOMS: atom_id res chain seq x y z
N MET A 1 -31.38 75.64 -47.61
CA MET A 1 -31.97 75.00 -46.45
C MET A 1 -31.55 73.55 -46.51
N LYS A 2 -30.53 73.12 -45.79
CA LYS A 2 -30.17 71.65 -45.59
C LYS A 2 -29.80 71.45 -44.11
N SER A 3 -30.69 70.78 -43.41
CA SER A 3 -30.63 70.39 -42.02
C SER A 3 -29.63 69.23 -41.89
N GLY A 4 -28.54 69.40 -41.13
CA GLY A 4 -27.61 68.33 -40.82
C GLY A 4 -27.91 67.73 -39.44
N PHE A 5 -28.26 66.46 -39.45
CA PHE A 5 -28.47 65.63 -38.22
C PHE A 5 -27.10 65.07 -37.76
N ARG A 6 -26.63 65.47 -36.59
CA ARG A 6 -25.44 64.92 -35.96
C ARG A 6 -25.86 63.73 -35.03
N PHE A 7 -25.48 62.52 -35.40
CA PHE A 7 -25.57 61.36 -34.53
C PHE A 7 -24.38 61.36 -33.56
N LEU A 8 -24.67 61.49 -32.28
CA LEU A 8 -23.70 61.25 -31.22
C LEU A 8 -23.75 59.73 -30.88
N ALA A 9 -22.73 58.95 -31.21
CA ALA A 9 -22.54 57.59 -30.81
C ALA A 9 -21.87 57.59 -29.43
N SER A 10 -22.62 57.20 -28.39
CA SER A 10 -22.10 56.95 -27.05
C SER A 10 -21.47 55.57 -27.00
N VAL A 11 -20.16 55.51 -26.92
CA VAL A 11 -19.43 54.24 -26.67
C VAL A 11 -19.45 53.99 -25.15
N ALA A 12 -20.26 53.01 -24.72
CA ALA A 12 -20.24 52.51 -23.35
C ALA A 12 -19.04 51.55 -23.21
N LEU A 13 -18.01 52.00 -22.53
CA LEU A 13 -16.84 51.17 -22.16
C LEU A 13 -17.23 50.26 -20.96
N ALA A 14 -17.59 49.03 -21.24
CA ALA A 14 -17.81 48.00 -20.18
C ALA A 14 -16.43 47.60 -19.61
N ALA A 15 -16.09 48.14 -18.45
CA ALA A 15 -14.95 47.67 -17.67
C ALA A 15 -15.26 46.26 -17.15
N LEU A 16 -14.68 45.24 -17.77
CA LEU A 16 -14.59 43.89 -17.17
C LEU A 16 -13.70 44.02 -15.94
N ILE A 17 -14.30 44.03 -14.77
CA ILE A 17 -13.59 43.81 -13.50
C ILE A 17 -13.20 42.34 -13.51
N ALA A 18 -11.96 42.04 -13.89
CA ALA A 18 -11.34 40.75 -13.62
C ALA A 18 -11.26 40.60 -12.09
N ALA A 19 -12.20 39.88 -11.50
CA ALA A 19 -12.06 39.48 -10.12
C ALA A 19 -10.73 38.69 -10.01
N PRO A 20 -9.86 39.01 -9.05
CA PRO A 20 -8.70 38.18 -8.81
C PRO A 20 -9.21 36.76 -8.57
N ALA A 21 -8.72 35.80 -9.34
CA ALA A 21 -8.93 34.41 -9.04
C ALA A 21 -8.32 34.19 -7.65
N LEU A 22 -9.16 34.20 -6.62
CA LEU A 22 -8.76 33.74 -5.30
C LEU A 22 -8.24 32.32 -5.52
N ALA A 23 -6.96 32.09 -5.26
CA ALA A 23 -6.41 30.73 -5.21
C ALA A 23 -7.35 29.95 -4.30
N GLU A 24 -8.00 28.93 -4.87
CA GLU A 24 -8.94 28.10 -4.12
C GLU A 24 -8.14 27.50 -2.96
N ASP A 25 -8.44 27.91 -1.73
CA ASP A 25 -7.78 27.41 -0.52
C ASP A 25 -7.98 25.88 -0.45
N THR A 26 -6.98 25.11 -0.82
CA THR A 26 -7.03 23.66 -0.83
C THR A 26 -6.41 23.06 0.44
N ILE A 27 -6.86 21.87 0.82
CA ILE A 27 -6.18 21.04 1.81
C ILE A 27 -5.10 20.25 1.09
N LYS A 28 -3.85 20.63 1.32
CA LYS A 28 -2.69 19.97 0.69
C LYS A 28 -2.28 18.72 1.46
N ILE A 29 -2.27 17.58 0.78
CA ILE A 29 -1.72 16.31 1.28
C ILE A 29 -0.53 15.95 0.40
N GLY A 30 0.64 15.71 1.00
CA GLY A 30 1.80 15.21 0.29
C GLY A 30 1.59 13.77 -0.15
N ASN A 31 2.12 13.40 -1.31
CA ASN A 31 2.08 12.02 -1.77
C ASN A 31 3.45 11.62 -2.32
N ILE A 32 4.21 10.83 -1.55
CA ILE A 32 5.47 10.25 -2.02
C ILE A 32 5.12 9.00 -2.82
N VAL A 33 5.36 9.08 -4.13
CA VAL A 33 5.02 8.02 -5.10
C VAL A 33 6.25 7.26 -5.55
N THR A 34 6.06 6.02 -6.02
CA THR A 34 7.09 5.14 -6.56
C THR A 34 6.62 4.59 -7.90
N THR A 35 6.80 5.37 -8.97
CA THR A 35 6.40 5.01 -10.35
C THR A 35 7.58 4.55 -11.20
N ALA A 36 8.75 4.42 -10.59
CA ALA A 36 9.98 3.91 -11.21
C ALA A 36 10.74 3.00 -10.23
N GLY A 37 11.81 2.37 -10.72
CA GLY A 37 12.66 1.48 -9.92
C GLY A 37 12.12 0.05 -9.82
N VAL A 38 12.66 -0.72 -8.89
CA VAL A 38 12.39 -2.17 -8.76
C VAL A 38 10.98 -2.51 -8.28
N LEU A 39 10.30 -1.57 -7.64
CA LEU A 39 8.94 -1.75 -7.13
C LEU A 39 7.85 -1.14 -8.02
N LYS A 40 8.22 -0.57 -9.19
CA LYS A 40 7.27 0.08 -10.10
C LYS A 40 5.99 -0.73 -10.31
N SER A 41 6.11 -2.00 -10.65
CA SER A 41 4.96 -2.83 -11.05
C SER A 41 3.90 -3.00 -9.95
N VAL A 42 4.28 -2.88 -8.68
CA VAL A 42 3.38 -3.02 -7.52
C VAL A 42 3.04 -1.68 -6.86
N ALA A 43 3.84 -0.64 -7.09
CA ALA A 43 3.68 0.66 -6.44
C ALA A 43 2.98 1.71 -7.32
N GLU A 44 3.22 1.71 -8.64
CA GLU A 44 2.60 2.67 -9.56
C GLU A 44 1.05 2.64 -9.53
N PRO A 45 0.39 1.47 -9.41
CA PRO A 45 -1.07 1.42 -9.33
C PRO A 45 -1.66 2.16 -8.12
N ALA A 46 -0.92 2.31 -7.02
CA ALA A 46 -1.37 3.09 -5.86
C ALA A 46 -1.65 4.57 -6.18
N VAL A 47 -1.01 5.11 -7.23
CA VAL A 47 -1.31 6.47 -7.72
C VAL A 47 -2.74 6.55 -8.27
N VAL A 48 -3.20 5.51 -8.95
CA VAL A 48 -4.59 5.43 -9.45
C VAL A 48 -5.57 5.41 -8.28
N ALA A 49 -5.30 4.59 -7.27
CA ALA A 49 -6.13 4.50 -6.07
C ALA A 49 -6.19 5.83 -5.31
N ALA A 50 -5.07 6.55 -5.20
CA ALA A 50 -5.02 7.87 -4.58
C ALA A 50 -5.88 8.90 -5.36
N ASP A 51 -5.82 8.88 -6.69
CA ASP A 51 -6.63 9.79 -7.52
C ASP A 51 -8.13 9.50 -7.40
N ILE A 52 -8.53 8.22 -7.36
CA ILE A 52 -9.93 7.82 -7.13
C ILE A 52 -10.39 8.35 -5.78
N ALA A 53 -9.63 8.11 -4.71
CA ALA A 53 -9.98 8.57 -3.37
C ALA A 53 -10.16 10.09 -3.30
N VAL A 54 -9.22 10.86 -3.87
CA VAL A 54 -9.31 12.32 -3.89
C VAL A 54 -10.47 12.83 -4.73
N ALA A 55 -10.75 12.19 -5.87
CA ALA A 55 -11.91 12.54 -6.70
C ALA A 55 -13.22 12.34 -5.92
N GLU A 56 -13.36 11.22 -5.22
CA GLU A 56 -14.55 10.92 -4.40
C GLU A 56 -14.66 11.87 -3.19
N ILE A 57 -13.56 12.13 -2.49
CA ILE A 57 -13.52 13.08 -1.38
C ILE A 57 -13.95 14.46 -1.86
N ASN A 58 -13.42 14.93 -2.98
CA ASN A 58 -13.73 16.24 -3.53
C ASN A 58 -15.17 16.33 -4.06
N ALA A 59 -15.69 15.27 -4.65
CA ALA A 59 -17.09 15.19 -5.07
C ALA A 59 -18.06 15.21 -3.87
N ALA A 60 -17.63 14.69 -2.71
CA ALA A 60 -18.39 14.72 -1.46
C ALA A 60 -18.25 16.04 -0.66
N GLY A 61 -17.59 17.07 -1.22
CA GLY A 61 -17.42 18.38 -0.58
C GLY A 61 -16.05 18.62 0.06
N GLY A 62 -15.09 17.73 -0.16
CA GLY A 62 -13.71 17.87 0.32
C GLY A 62 -13.54 17.59 1.81
N ILE A 63 -12.64 18.31 2.44
CA ILE A 63 -12.36 18.29 3.89
C ILE A 63 -12.73 19.65 4.46
N ASN A 64 -13.69 19.69 5.38
CA ASN A 64 -14.22 20.94 5.97
C ASN A 64 -14.65 21.96 4.87
N GLY A 65 -15.22 21.48 3.76
CA GLY A 65 -15.69 22.30 2.65
C GLY A 65 -14.60 22.78 1.67
N LYS A 66 -13.35 22.33 1.84
CA LYS A 66 -12.23 22.65 0.96
C LYS A 66 -11.81 21.44 0.14
N LYS A 67 -11.42 21.64 -1.12
CA LYS A 67 -10.92 20.57 -1.97
C LYS A 67 -9.57 20.04 -1.47
N VAL A 68 -9.34 18.75 -1.64
CA VAL A 68 -8.05 18.12 -1.40
C VAL A 68 -7.20 18.21 -2.66
N GLU A 69 -5.93 18.56 -2.47
CA GLU A 69 -4.89 18.58 -3.48
C GLU A 69 -3.76 17.61 -3.07
N LEU A 70 -3.35 16.71 -3.99
CA LEU A 70 -2.17 15.87 -3.78
C LEU A 70 -0.93 16.54 -4.36
N VAL A 71 0.00 16.91 -3.51
CA VAL A 71 1.33 17.39 -3.90
C VAL A 71 2.27 16.20 -3.98
N ARG A 72 2.72 15.84 -5.20
CA ARG A 72 3.46 14.60 -5.45
C ARG A 72 4.97 14.79 -5.46
N PHE A 73 5.67 13.77 -4.97
CA PHE A 73 7.12 13.61 -5.07
C PHE A 73 7.46 12.18 -5.48
N GLU A 74 8.27 12.01 -6.54
CA GLU A 74 8.70 10.70 -7.03
C GLU A 74 9.94 10.22 -6.29
N ALA A 75 9.86 9.05 -5.62
CA ALA A 75 10.97 8.46 -4.87
C ALA A 75 11.71 7.34 -5.63
N SER A 76 11.11 6.79 -6.68
CA SER A 76 11.76 5.80 -7.58
C SER A 76 12.33 4.56 -6.89
N SER A 77 11.68 4.06 -5.83
CA SER A 77 12.15 2.97 -4.97
C SER A 77 13.48 3.28 -4.23
N ASP A 78 13.83 4.56 -4.06
CA ASP A 78 15.05 4.99 -3.37
C ASP A 78 14.73 5.60 -2.00
N PRO A 79 15.17 4.96 -0.88
CA PRO A 79 14.94 5.47 0.47
C PRO A 79 15.47 6.88 0.71
N LYS A 80 16.58 7.27 0.06
CA LYS A 80 17.12 8.63 0.18
C LYS A 80 16.22 9.65 -0.50
N GLN A 81 15.68 9.31 -1.67
CA GLN A 81 14.72 10.17 -2.37
C GLN A 81 13.42 10.29 -1.56
N ALA A 82 12.94 9.22 -0.94
CA ALA A 82 11.77 9.29 -0.06
C ALA A 82 11.98 10.28 1.11
N SER A 83 13.17 10.30 1.72
CA SER A 83 13.55 11.28 2.75
C SER A 83 13.61 12.71 2.19
N VAL A 84 14.18 12.90 0.99
CA VAL A 84 14.16 14.22 0.31
C VAL A 84 12.72 14.67 0.07
N GLY A 85 11.85 13.77 -0.41
CA GLY A 85 10.43 14.03 -0.63
C GLY A 85 9.71 14.45 0.64
N ALA A 86 9.94 13.73 1.74
CA ALA A 86 9.33 14.06 3.03
C ALA A 86 9.68 15.48 3.49
N ARG A 87 10.96 15.89 3.36
CA ARG A 87 11.40 17.25 3.71
C ARG A 87 10.77 18.30 2.80
N LYS A 88 10.84 18.07 1.48
CA LYS A 88 10.27 19.01 0.50
C LYS A 88 8.78 19.24 0.73
N LEU A 89 8.01 18.16 0.83
CA LEU A 89 6.56 18.23 1.03
C LEU A 89 6.21 18.94 2.35
N ALA A 90 6.92 18.62 3.42
CA ALA A 90 6.63 19.19 4.73
C ALA A 90 7.09 20.65 4.88
N GLN A 91 8.26 21.04 4.35
CA GLN A 91 8.87 22.35 4.58
C GLN A 91 8.55 23.33 3.46
N ASP A 92 8.70 22.91 2.19
CA ASP A 92 8.59 23.83 1.05
C ASP A 92 7.14 23.92 0.56
N ASP A 93 6.44 22.77 0.49
CA ASP A 93 5.06 22.70 -0.04
C ASP A 93 3.99 22.90 1.05
N GLY A 94 4.35 22.78 2.32
CA GLY A 94 3.48 23.07 3.46
C GLY A 94 2.28 22.10 3.58
N VAL A 95 2.48 20.81 3.26
CA VAL A 95 1.40 19.82 3.35
C VAL A 95 1.01 19.50 4.79
N LEU A 96 -0.26 19.17 5.03
CA LEU A 96 -0.80 18.84 6.36
C LEU A 96 -0.50 17.41 6.80
N ALA A 97 -0.41 16.47 5.87
CA ALA A 97 -0.02 15.08 6.09
C ALA A 97 0.66 14.52 4.84
N ILE A 98 1.31 13.37 4.95
CA ILE A 98 2.01 12.70 3.85
C ILE A 98 1.48 11.28 3.70
N LEU A 99 0.94 10.96 2.52
CA LEU A 99 0.66 9.61 2.05
C LEU A 99 1.90 9.04 1.38
N GLY A 100 2.26 7.81 1.71
CA GLY A 100 3.50 7.19 1.25
C GLY A 100 4.67 7.39 2.22
N PRO A 101 5.87 6.95 1.84
CA PRO A 101 6.21 6.23 0.61
C PRO A 101 5.66 4.80 0.55
N PHE A 102 6.00 4.05 -0.52
CA PHE A 102 5.43 2.74 -0.76
C PHE A 102 6.00 1.66 0.16
N SER A 103 7.32 1.47 0.17
CA SER A 103 7.96 0.33 0.81
C SER A 103 8.45 0.61 2.23
N SER A 104 8.68 -0.49 2.98
CA SER A 104 9.31 -0.42 4.30
C SER A 104 10.70 0.21 4.28
N ALA A 105 11.49 -0.04 3.22
CA ALA A 105 12.82 0.53 3.07
C ALA A 105 12.78 2.05 2.90
N GLU A 106 11.88 2.55 2.05
CA GLU A 106 11.66 3.98 1.85
C GLU A 106 11.09 4.63 3.13
N PHE A 107 10.08 4.00 3.74
CA PHE A 107 9.42 4.51 4.93
C PHE A 107 10.35 4.57 6.13
N SER A 108 11.22 3.57 6.37
CA SER A 108 12.16 3.53 7.50
C SER A 108 13.13 4.72 7.53
N VAL A 109 13.39 5.33 6.39
CA VAL A 109 14.23 6.53 6.28
C VAL A 109 13.41 7.81 6.34
N ALA A 110 12.32 7.89 5.55
CA ALA A 110 11.47 9.07 5.45
C ALA A 110 10.75 9.42 6.76
N LEU A 111 10.35 8.42 7.55
CA LEU A 111 9.64 8.64 8.82
C LEU A 111 10.45 9.46 9.83
N ASN A 112 11.79 9.41 9.78
CA ASN A 112 12.61 10.23 10.68
C ASN A 112 12.49 11.72 10.37
N ASP A 113 12.30 12.08 9.10
CA ASP A 113 12.00 13.45 8.69
C ASP A 113 10.57 13.85 9.08
N ALA A 114 9.59 12.95 8.95
CA ALA A 114 8.22 13.19 9.38
C ALA A 114 8.12 13.46 10.89
N GLU A 115 8.80 12.65 11.71
CA GLU A 115 8.89 12.85 13.17
C GLU A 115 9.52 14.21 13.53
N ARG A 116 10.68 14.53 12.91
CA ARG A 116 11.38 15.78 13.14
C ARG A 116 10.58 17.02 12.70
N LEU A 117 9.83 16.90 11.60
CA LEU A 117 9.04 17.98 11.01
C LEU A 117 7.59 18.00 11.52
N LYS A 118 7.25 17.05 12.40
CA LYS A 118 5.96 16.95 13.05
C LYS A 118 4.79 16.89 12.04
N VAL A 119 4.90 16.02 11.04
CA VAL A 119 3.88 15.82 10.03
C VAL A 119 3.44 14.36 10.01
N LEU A 120 2.13 14.11 10.07
CA LEU A 120 1.59 12.75 9.96
C LEU A 120 2.04 12.12 8.65
N MET A 121 2.67 10.93 8.71
CA MET A 121 3.07 10.15 7.55
C MET A 121 2.49 8.73 7.64
N MET A 122 1.85 8.29 6.57
CA MET A 122 1.28 6.95 6.45
C MET A 122 1.70 6.30 5.13
N PRO A 123 2.45 5.18 5.17
CA PRO A 123 2.93 4.50 3.96
C PRO A 123 1.80 3.73 3.25
N ASN A 124 2.01 3.41 1.96
CA ASN A 124 1.06 2.65 1.17
C ASN A 124 1.09 1.14 1.47
N SER A 125 2.27 0.56 1.79
CA SER A 125 2.43 -0.90 1.87
C SER A 125 3.53 -1.36 2.86
N ALA A 126 4.09 -0.48 3.68
CA ALA A 126 5.17 -0.86 4.60
C ALA A 126 4.67 -1.81 5.69
N SER A 127 5.22 -3.03 5.74
CA SER A 127 4.79 -4.11 6.63
C SER A 127 5.90 -4.68 7.54
N THR A 128 7.14 -4.20 7.42
CA THR A 128 8.24 -4.64 8.29
C THR A 128 7.89 -4.40 9.76
N PRO A 129 8.08 -5.41 10.66
CA PRO A 129 7.80 -5.28 12.08
C PRO A 129 8.54 -4.11 12.74
N GLY A 130 7.87 -3.44 13.68
CA GLY A 130 8.48 -2.43 14.57
C GLY A 130 8.79 -1.08 13.92
N LEU A 131 8.37 -0.81 12.67
CA LEU A 131 8.66 0.47 12.00
C LEU A 131 8.09 1.69 12.72
N THR A 132 6.93 1.54 13.33
CA THR A 132 6.20 2.63 14.00
C THR A 132 6.40 2.65 15.51
N ASP A 133 7.19 1.74 16.07
CA ASP A 133 7.45 1.65 17.50
C ASP A 133 8.09 2.93 18.04
N GLY A 134 7.48 3.51 19.08
CA GLY A 134 7.95 4.75 19.71
C GLY A 134 7.87 5.99 18.82
N LYS A 135 7.11 5.95 17.74
CA LYS A 135 6.86 7.11 16.87
C LYS A 135 5.65 7.90 17.35
N THR A 136 5.55 9.15 16.91
CA THR A 136 4.43 10.05 17.23
C THR A 136 3.65 10.43 15.98
N TYR A 137 4.35 10.68 14.87
CA TYR A 137 3.77 11.19 13.61
C TYR A 137 3.69 10.13 12.52
N SER A 138 4.11 8.91 12.79
CA SER A 138 4.17 7.82 11.81
C SER A 138 3.19 6.72 12.19
N TYR A 139 2.18 6.51 11.36
CA TYR A 139 1.16 5.46 11.49
C TYR A 139 1.13 4.62 10.23
N ARG A 140 0.58 3.41 10.28
CA ARG A 140 0.32 2.62 9.07
C ARG A 140 -1.02 1.91 9.12
N LEU A 141 -1.70 1.94 7.99
CA LEU A 141 -2.93 1.17 7.77
C LEU A 141 -2.63 -0.25 7.27
N SER A 142 -1.36 -0.60 7.04
CA SER A 142 -0.91 -1.95 6.76
C SER A 142 -0.62 -2.72 8.04
N GLU A 143 -0.99 -3.99 8.03
CA GLU A 143 -0.69 -4.88 9.15
C GLU A 143 0.78 -5.31 9.13
N ASP A 144 1.36 -5.54 10.31
CA ASP A 144 2.69 -6.10 10.50
C ASP A 144 2.82 -7.48 9.82
N GLU A 145 3.89 -7.68 9.04
CA GLU A 145 4.10 -8.93 8.29
C GLU A 145 4.26 -10.15 9.20
N SER A 146 4.77 -9.96 10.42
CA SER A 146 4.88 -11.07 11.38
C SER A 146 3.50 -11.59 11.82
N LYS A 147 2.54 -10.70 12.04
CA LYS A 147 1.15 -11.06 12.34
C LYS A 147 0.51 -11.79 11.17
N GLN A 148 0.68 -11.27 9.97
CA GLN A 148 0.12 -11.85 8.74
C GLN A 148 0.66 -13.25 8.48
N PHE A 149 1.98 -13.42 8.50
CA PHE A 149 2.62 -14.71 8.22
C PHE A 149 2.32 -15.74 9.33
N SER A 150 2.26 -15.31 10.60
CA SER A 150 1.82 -16.17 11.72
C SER A 150 0.38 -16.66 11.52
N ARG A 151 -0.51 -15.79 11.02
CA ARG A 151 -1.91 -16.13 10.68
C ARG A 151 -1.95 -17.18 9.56
N LEU A 152 -1.14 -17.01 8.50
CA LEU A 152 -1.02 -17.99 7.43
C LEU A 152 -0.61 -19.36 7.97
N LEU A 153 0.44 -19.43 8.78
CA LEU A 153 0.92 -20.68 9.35
C LEU A 153 -0.11 -21.34 10.28
N LYS A 154 -0.82 -20.55 11.08
CA LYS A 154 -1.94 -21.05 11.92
C LYS A 154 -3.08 -21.60 11.06
N SER A 155 -3.48 -20.90 10.00
CA SER A 155 -4.52 -21.35 9.07
C SER A 155 -4.14 -22.65 8.36
N ILE A 156 -2.91 -22.77 7.87
CA ILE A 156 -2.39 -23.98 7.23
C ILE A 156 -2.54 -25.17 8.17
N LYS A 157 -2.11 -25.05 9.41
CA LYS A 157 -2.21 -26.11 10.42
C LYS A 157 -3.66 -26.43 10.80
N ALA A 158 -4.48 -25.41 11.03
CA ALA A 158 -5.88 -25.57 11.41
C ALA A 158 -6.70 -26.30 10.32
N LYS A 159 -6.33 -26.13 9.05
CA LYS A 159 -6.95 -26.79 7.91
C LYS A 159 -6.34 -28.17 7.59
N GLY A 160 -5.39 -28.65 8.41
CA GLY A 160 -4.76 -29.96 8.24
C GLY A 160 -3.83 -30.07 7.03
N VAL A 161 -3.33 -28.93 6.52
CA VAL A 161 -2.32 -28.95 5.47
C VAL A 161 -0.99 -29.39 6.07
N LYS A 162 -0.34 -30.38 5.44
CA LYS A 162 0.96 -30.85 5.88
C LYS A 162 2.00 -29.75 5.85
N ALA A 163 2.67 -29.52 6.97
CA ALA A 163 3.59 -28.40 7.17
C ALA A 163 4.63 -28.73 8.26
N ASP A 164 5.28 -29.90 8.14
CA ASP A 164 6.32 -30.32 9.09
C ASP A 164 7.68 -29.76 8.72
N THR A 165 7.92 -29.56 7.41
CA THR A 165 9.19 -29.09 6.86
C THR A 165 8.99 -27.96 5.85
N ALA A 166 9.94 -27.01 5.85
CA ALA A 166 9.95 -25.90 4.91
C ALA A 166 11.35 -25.61 4.36
N GLU A 167 11.41 -25.05 3.17
CA GLU A 167 12.59 -24.33 2.66
C GLU A 167 12.21 -22.87 2.45
N ILE A 168 13.21 -21.98 2.63
CA ILE A 168 13.02 -20.55 2.48
C ILE A 168 13.83 -20.08 1.29
N VAL A 169 13.19 -19.36 0.35
CA VAL A 169 13.86 -18.68 -0.76
C VAL A 169 13.69 -17.19 -0.59
N TYR A 170 14.76 -16.42 -0.79
CA TYR A 170 14.70 -14.97 -0.64
C TYR A 170 15.54 -14.21 -1.69
N ILE A 171 15.12 -12.97 -1.98
CA ILE A 171 15.86 -12.08 -2.88
C ILE A 171 16.93 -11.35 -2.09
N SER A 172 18.21 -11.72 -2.34
CA SER A 172 19.33 -11.26 -1.52
C SER A 172 19.74 -9.80 -1.74
N ASP A 173 19.44 -9.25 -2.90
CA ASP A 173 19.74 -7.87 -3.30
C ASP A 173 18.52 -6.92 -3.20
N GLU A 174 17.43 -7.37 -2.55
CA GLU A 174 16.29 -6.52 -2.17
C GLU A 174 16.18 -6.51 -0.63
N VAL A 175 16.18 -5.31 -0.03
CA VAL A 175 16.35 -5.10 1.42
C VAL A 175 15.27 -5.78 2.25
N VAL A 176 13.99 -5.64 1.85
CA VAL A 176 12.85 -6.19 2.60
C VAL A 176 12.80 -7.71 2.48
N SER A 177 12.98 -8.24 1.27
CA SER A 177 13.04 -9.68 1.01
C SER A 177 14.19 -10.35 1.74
N ASN A 178 15.36 -9.70 1.78
CA ASN A 178 16.52 -10.19 2.52
C ASN A 178 16.22 -10.29 4.01
N ALA A 179 15.68 -9.22 4.62
CA ALA A 179 15.32 -9.22 6.04
C ALA A 179 14.23 -10.26 6.36
N ALA A 180 13.21 -10.36 5.52
CA ALA A 180 12.14 -11.35 5.68
C ALA A 180 12.68 -12.78 5.59
N GLY A 181 13.44 -13.10 4.55
CA GLY A 181 13.93 -14.46 4.30
C GLY A 181 15.02 -14.92 5.27
N THR A 182 15.88 -14.01 5.77
CA THR A 182 17.01 -14.39 6.65
C THR A 182 16.71 -14.28 8.13
N LYS A 183 15.66 -13.52 8.53
CA LYS A 183 15.34 -13.28 9.94
C LYS A 183 13.89 -13.61 10.28
N LEU A 184 12.93 -13.01 9.56
CA LEU A 184 11.53 -13.09 9.93
C LEU A 184 10.95 -14.49 9.70
N TYR A 185 11.07 -15.05 8.49
CA TYR A 185 10.50 -16.35 8.15
C TYR A 185 11.11 -17.50 8.94
N PRO A 186 12.46 -17.58 9.13
CA PRO A 186 13.04 -18.56 10.03
C PRO A 186 12.41 -18.57 11.41
N ALA A 187 12.37 -17.40 12.08
CA ALA A 187 11.82 -17.26 13.42
C ALA A 187 10.33 -17.65 13.50
N LEU A 188 9.51 -17.30 12.50
CA LEU A 188 8.09 -17.63 12.49
C LEU A 188 7.81 -19.11 12.19
N LEU A 189 8.61 -19.73 11.33
CA LEU A 189 8.52 -21.19 11.07
C LEU A 189 8.93 -21.96 12.31
N GLU A 190 10.02 -21.59 12.99
CA GLU A 190 10.45 -22.18 14.26
C GLU A 190 9.37 -22.05 15.34
N ALA A 191 8.81 -20.83 15.51
CA ALA A 191 7.72 -20.57 16.46
C ALA A 191 6.46 -21.40 16.15
N ALA A 192 6.24 -21.70 14.87
CA ALA A 192 5.18 -22.60 14.44
C ALA A 192 5.55 -24.09 14.56
N GLY A 193 6.78 -24.45 14.97
CA GLY A 193 7.27 -25.82 15.05
C GLY A 193 7.47 -26.48 13.68
N ILE A 194 7.77 -25.69 12.64
CA ILE A 194 8.06 -26.17 11.29
C ILE A 194 9.58 -26.16 11.11
N LYS A 195 10.16 -27.31 10.80
CA LYS A 195 11.60 -27.43 10.57
C LYS A 195 11.97 -26.83 9.22
N HIS A 196 13.07 -26.10 9.16
CA HIS A 196 13.54 -25.52 7.89
C HIS A 196 15.06 -25.63 7.73
N GLY A 197 15.53 -25.61 6.48
CA GLY A 197 16.93 -25.50 6.13
C GLY A 197 17.46 -24.05 6.22
N SER A 198 18.72 -23.86 5.85
CA SER A 198 19.29 -22.52 5.70
C SER A 198 18.62 -21.79 4.54
N PRO A 199 18.26 -20.50 4.68
CA PRO A 199 17.61 -19.74 3.62
C PRO A 199 18.43 -19.72 2.33
N ILE A 200 17.78 -19.92 1.19
CA ILE A 200 18.37 -20.04 -0.15
C ILE A 200 18.29 -18.67 -0.84
N ALA A 201 19.44 -18.08 -1.14
CA ALA A 201 19.54 -16.78 -1.78
C ALA A 201 19.33 -16.87 -3.29
N VAL A 202 18.54 -15.95 -3.85
CA VAL A 202 18.47 -15.66 -5.28
C VAL A 202 18.65 -14.15 -5.48
N GLN A 203 19.07 -13.72 -6.69
CA GLN A 203 19.15 -12.30 -7.03
C GLN A 203 17.94 -11.87 -7.87
N TYR A 204 17.53 -10.62 -7.72
CA TYR A 204 16.39 -10.07 -8.44
C TYR A 204 16.47 -10.28 -9.96
N LYS A 205 17.66 -10.06 -10.54
CA LYS A 205 17.91 -10.19 -11.97
C LYS A 205 18.22 -11.61 -12.46
N SER A 206 18.31 -12.61 -11.56
CA SER A 206 18.57 -13.98 -11.97
C SER A 206 17.45 -14.50 -12.88
N PHE A 207 17.84 -15.13 -13.98
CA PHE A 207 16.89 -15.76 -14.92
C PHE A 207 16.78 -17.26 -14.69
N ASP A 208 17.88 -17.92 -14.32
CA ASP A 208 17.95 -19.35 -14.07
C ASP A 208 17.88 -19.65 -12.57
N MET A 209 16.91 -20.44 -12.18
CA MET A 209 16.65 -20.90 -10.81
C MET A 209 16.88 -22.40 -10.65
N SER A 210 17.47 -23.08 -11.64
CA SER A 210 17.59 -24.53 -11.70
C SER A 210 18.37 -25.10 -10.51
N ALA A 211 19.47 -24.44 -10.13
CA ALA A 211 20.31 -24.91 -9.03
C ALA A 211 19.59 -24.77 -7.68
N GLN A 212 18.91 -23.65 -7.44
CA GLN A 212 18.16 -23.42 -6.20
C GLN A 212 16.96 -24.37 -6.09
N ALA A 213 16.21 -24.55 -7.20
CA ALA A 213 15.12 -25.51 -7.23
C ALA A 213 15.62 -26.96 -6.99
N ALA A 214 16.75 -27.35 -7.59
CA ALA A 214 17.36 -28.65 -7.34
C ALA A 214 17.77 -28.83 -5.87
N GLN A 215 18.32 -27.80 -5.23
CA GLN A 215 18.64 -27.82 -3.81
C GLN A 215 17.37 -28.05 -2.94
N ILE A 216 16.28 -27.33 -3.24
CA ILE A 216 14.98 -27.50 -2.57
C ILE A 216 14.43 -28.91 -2.76
N MET A 217 14.54 -29.45 -3.98
CA MET A 217 14.05 -30.80 -4.28
C MET A 217 14.80 -31.91 -3.54
N GLN A 218 16.05 -31.67 -3.12
CA GLN A 218 16.81 -32.64 -2.31
C GLN A 218 16.19 -32.89 -0.92
N SER A 219 15.67 -31.83 -0.27
CA SER A 219 14.98 -31.94 1.02
C SER A 219 13.51 -32.31 0.87
N ASN A 220 12.92 -32.12 -0.33
CA ASN A 220 11.50 -32.35 -0.65
C ASN A 220 10.57 -31.83 0.46
N PRO A 221 10.59 -30.52 0.76
CA PRO A 221 9.85 -29.95 1.89
C PRO A 221 8.35 -29.96 1.63
N ASP A 222 7.56 -29.93 2.71
CA ASP A 222 6.10 -29.75 2.61
C ASP A 222 5.75 -28.36 2.08
N ILE A 223 6.56 -27.36 2.44
CA ILE A 223 6.34 -25.94 2.12
C ILE A 223 7.62 -25.31 1.56
N VAL A 224 7.46 -24.47 0.53
CA VAL A 224 8.46 -23.47 0.13
C VAL A 224 7.93 -22.08 0.44
N ALA A 225 8.60 -21.37 1.36
CA ALA A 225 8.30 -20.00 1.72
C ALA A 225 9.15 -19.03 0.88
N ILE A 226 8.52 -18.15 0.13
CA ILE A 226 9.22 -17.21 -0.76
C ILE A 226 9.13 -15.78 -0.22
N ALA A 227 10.27 -15.21 0.11
CA ALA A 227 10.43 -13.79 0.43
C ALA A 227 10.99 -13.06 -0.80
N GLY A 228 10.14 -12.32 -1.53
CA GLY A 228 10.52 -11.67 -2.78
C GLY A 228 9.42 -10.84 -3.40
N THR A 229 9.63 -10.46 -4.65
CA THR A 229 8.64 -9.75 -5.46
C THR A 229 7.92 -10.73 -6.41
N PRO A 230 6.72 -10.43 -6.92
CA PRO A 230 5.99 -11.30 -7.83
C PRO A 230 6.80 -11.81 -9.03
N PRO A 231 7.59 -10.96 -9.74
CA PRO A 231 8.40 -11.44 -10.86
C PRO A 231 9.48 -12.46 -10.46
N SER A 232 10.11 -12.28 -9.30
CA SER A 232 11.13 -13.21 -8.81
C SER A 232 10.50 -14.53 -8.33
N ALA A 233 9.38 -14.44 -7.61
CA ALA A 233 8.62 -15.59 -7.15
C ALA A 233 8.14 -16.46 -8.32
N SER A 234 7.66 -15.83 -9.40
CA SER A 234 7.23 -16.56 -10.60
C SER A 234 8.32 -17.47 -11.16
N LYS A 235 9.56 -16.99 -11.23
CA LYS A 235 10.68 -17.78 -11.74
C LYS A 235 10.96 -19.00 -10.84
N VAL A 236 10.96 -18.80 -9.54
CA VAL A 236 11.15 -19.87 -8.55
C VAL A 236 10.01 -20.88 -8.62
N ILE A 237 8.75 -20.42 -8.65
CA ILE A 237 7.56 -21.27 -8.70
C ILE A 237 7.57 -22.15 -9.97
N LYS A 238 7.76 -21.54 -11.13
CA LYS A 238 7.78 -22.25 -12.41
C LYS A 238 8.88 -23.29 -12.46
N GLU A 239 10.06 -22.95 -11.98
CA GLU A 239 11.17 -23.89 -11.97
C GLU A 239 10.96 -25.05 -10.99
N LEU A 240 10.44 -24.80 -9.79
CA LEU A 240 10.06 -25.85 -8.83
C LEU A 240 9.03 -26.81 -9.43
N ARG A 241 7.98 -26.30 -10.07
CA ARG A 241 6.95 -27.13 -10.71
C ARG A 241 7.51 -27.91 -11.91
N ARG A 242 8.39 -27.29 -12.68
CA ARG A 242 9.08 -27.96 -13.79
C ARG A 242 9.93 -29.15 -13.32
N GLN A 243 10.58 -29.01 -12.15
CA GLN A 243 11.33 -30.11 -11.52
C GLN A 243 10.46 -31.10 -10.75
N GLY A 244 9.15 -30.91 -10.73
CA GLY A 244 8.20 -31.88 -10.16
C GLY A 244 7.81 -31.63 -8.71
N TYR A 245 8.15 -30.48 -8.10
CA TYR A 245 7.72 -30.14 -6.73
C TYR A 245 6.20 -30.11 -6.62
N LYS A 246 5.65 -30.83 -5.64
CA LYS A 246 4.21 -30.95 -5.39
C LYS A 246 3.76 -30.31 -4.08
N GLY A 247 4.70 -29.88 -3.23
CA GLY A 247 4.38 -29.23 -1.96
C GLY A 247 3.75 -27.87 -2.12
N ARG A 248 3.40 -27.26 -1.00
CA ARG A 248 2.78 -25.93 -0.96
C ARG A 248 3.82 -24.84 -1.13
N ILE A 249 3.41 -23.76 -1.80
CA ILE A 249 4.19 -22.53 -1.88
C ILE A 249 3.45 -21.50 -1.02
N ILE A 250 4.17 -20.77 -0.21
CA ILE A 250 3.63 -19.69 0.60
C ILE A 250 4.43 -18.39 0.41
N GLY A 251 3.76 -17.27 0.58
CA GLY A 251 4.39 -15.95 0.47
C GLY A 251 3.62 -14.88 1.21
N SER A 252 4.19 -13.68 1.23
CA SER A 252 3.60 -12.52 1.88
C SER A 252 2.50 -11.87 1.04
N GLN A 253 1.88 -10.84 1.61
CA GLN A 253 0.81 -10.08 0.97
C GLN A 253 1.21 -9.40 -0.35
N ILE A 254 2.51 -9.17 -0.61
CA ILE A 254 2.95 -8.57 -1.88
C ILE A 254 2.64 -9.46 -3.09
N PHE A 255 2.48 -10.77 -2.87
CA PHE A 255 2.06 -11.71 -3.92
C PHE A 255 0.53 -11.77 -4.08
N ALA A 256 -0.23 -11.13 -3.22
CA ALA A 256 -1.68 -11.10 -3.33
C ALA A 256 -2.20 -10.11 -4.40
N ASP A 257 -1.32 -9.62 -5.27
CA ASP A 257 -1.71 -8.88 -6.47
C ASP A 257 -2.43 -9.82 -7.44
N PRO A 258 -3.66 -9.53 -7.86
CA PRO A 258 -4.40 -10.38 -8.78
C PRO A 258 -3.66 -10.70 -10.09
N ASN A 259 -2.77 -9.84 -10.55
CA ASN A 259 -1.97 -10.08 -11.76
C ASN A 259 -0.99 -11.26 -11.65
N VAL A 260 -0.70 -11.74 -10.42
CA VAL A 260 0.13 -12.93 -10.26
C VAL A 260 -0.53 -14.19 -10.81
N LEU A 261 -1.86 -14.21 -11.00
CA LEU A 261 -2.57 -15.31 -11.64
C LEU A 261 -2.05 -15.55 -13.06
N GLU A 262 -1.86 -14.48 -13.84
CA GLU A 262 -1.25 -14.56 -15.17
C GLU A 262 0.27 -14.83 -15.08
N LEU A 263 0.94 -14.15 -14.15
CA LEU A 263 2.39 -14.24 -14.00
C LEU A 263 2.85 -15.64 -13.56
N PHE A 264 2.15 -16.24 -12.60
CA PHE A 264 2.48 -17.58 -12.10
C PHE A 264 1.96 -18.68 -13.04
N GLY A 265 0.85 -18.42 -13.74
CA GLY A 265 0.20 -19.40 -14.61
C GLY A 265 -0.30 -20.63 -13.86
N PRO A 266 -0.44 -21.78 -14.56
CA PRO A 266 -0.89 -23.03 -13.93
C PRO A 266 0.03 -23.51 -12.80
N GLU A 267 1.32 -23.16 -12.85
CA GLU A 267 2.31 -23.51 -11.85
C GLU A 267 2.04 -22.85 -10.49
N GLY A 268 1.28 -21.75 -10.46
CA GLY A 268 0.85 -21.06 -9.26
C GLY A 268 -0.20 -21.82 -8.43
N ASN A 269 -0.88 -22.82 -8.99
CA ASN A 269 -1.91 -23.57 -8.26
C ASN A 269 -1.38 -24.17 -6.94
N GLY A 270 -2.16 -24.01 -5.87
CA GLY A 270 -1.79 -24.44 -4.53
C GLY A 270 -0.90 -23.45 -3.77
N THR A 271 -0.59 -22.29 -4.33
CA THR A 271 0.09 -21.20 -3.60
C THR A 271 -0.87 -20.56 -2.61
N LEU A 272 -0.44 -20.44 -1.35
CA LEU A 272 -1.19 -19.82 -0.24
C LEU A 272 -0.53 -18.51 0.15
N LEU A 273 -1.31 -17.46 0.24
CA LEU A 273 -0.84 -16.10 0.55
C LEU A 273 -1.72 -15.46 1.61
N VAL A 274 -1.16 -14.51 2.33
CA VAL A 274 -1.96 -13.56 3.09
C VAL A 274 -2.42 -12.42 2.17
N ALA A 275 -3.62 -11.92 2.38
CA ALA A 275 -4.15 -10.78 1.68
C ALA A 275 -4.68 -9.74 2.68
N GLY A 276 -4.22 -8.51 2.57
CA GLY A 276 -4.71 -7.38 3.36
C GLY A 276 -5.98 -6.75 2.78
N PHE A 277 -6.44 -7.23 1.61
CA PHE A 277 -7.67 -6.76 0.96
C PHE A 277 -8.39 -7.93 0.28
N TRP A 278 -9.71 -7.92 0.38
CA TRP A 278 -10.59 -8.86 -0.29
C TRP A 278 -11.78 -8.11 -0.89
N LYS A 279 -11.88 -8.03 -2.21
CA LYS A 279 -12.93 -7.29 -2.93
C LYS A 279 -14.35 -7.70 -2.55
N GLY A 280 -14.56 -8.94 -2.15
CA GLY A 280 -15.85 -9.46 -1.68
C GLY A 280 -16.15 -9.21 -0.19
N PHE A 281 -15.40 -8.32 0.47
CA PHE A 281 -15.65 -8.00 1.88
C PHE A 281 -16.99 -7.30 2.07
N ASN A 282 -17.24 -6.24 1.30
CA ASN A 282 -18.53 -5.53 1.27
C ASN A 282 -18.78 -4.89 -0.12
N ALA A 283 -19.93 -4.25 -0.31
CA ALA A 283 -20.27 -3.61 -1.58
C ALA A 283 -19.32 -2.48 -1.97
N ARG A 284 -18.77 -1.73 -1.01
CA ARG A 284 -17.79 -0.66 -1.26
C ARG A 284 -16.47 -1.23 -1.76
N SER A 285 -16.00 -2.33 -1.18
CA SER A 285 -14.77 -3.01 -1.59
C SER A 285 -14.87 -3.50 -3.03
N GLN A 286 -16.03 -4.05 -3.41
CA GLN A 286 -16.27 -4.47 -4.79
C GLN A 286 -16.33 -3.26 -5.74
N ALA A 287 -17.09 -2.21 -5.39
CA ALA A 287 -17.21 -1.00 -6.21
C ALA A 287 -15.84 -0.32 -6.42
N PHE A 288 -15.03 -0.21 -5.36
CA PHE A 288 -13.66 0.30 -5.46
C PHE A 288 -12.83 -0.54 -6.43
N ASN A 289 -12.83 -1.88 -6.27
CA ASN A 289 -12.08 -2.77 -7.15
C ASN A 289 -12.45 -2.56 -8.62
N ASP A 290 -13.73 -2.47 -8.93
CA ASP A 290 -14.22 -2.33 -10.31
C ASP A 290 -13.85 -0.96 -10.90
N THR A 291 -13.99 0.11 -10.11
CA THR A 291 -13.55 1.46 -10.49
C THR A 291 -12.04 1.51 -10.70
N PHE A 292 -11.28 0.90 -9.79
CA PHE A 292 -9.82 0.87 -9.85
C PHE A 292 -9.32 0.18 -11.13
N VAL A 293 -9.87 -0.99 -11.45
CA VAL A 293 -9.50 -1.72 -12.68
C VAL A 293 -9.79 -0.86 -13.92
N ALA A 294 -10.98 -0.23 -13.99
CA ALA A 294 -11.35 0.62 -15.11
C ALA A 294 -10.44 1.86 -15.25
N GLU A 295 -10.08 2.51 -14.14
CA GLU A 295 -9.22 3.69 -14.15
C GLU A 295 -7.74 3.33 -14.45
N ALA A 296 -7.26 2.18 -13.96
CA ALA A 296 -5.93 1.67 -14.27
C ALA A 296 -5.79 1.38 -15.77
N GLU A 297 -6.77 0.70 -16.37
CA GLU A 297 -6.78 0.38 -17.80
C GLU A 297 -6.78 1.64 -18.69
N LYS A 298 -7.54 2.69 -18.32
CA LYS A 298 -7.49 3.98 -19.02
C LYS A 298 -6.10 4.62 -19.04
N ARG A 299 -5.26 4.28 -18.06
CA ARG A 299 -3.87 4.77 -17.94
C ARG A 299 -2.84 3.82 -18.53
N GLY A 300 -3.28 2.73 -19.17
CA GLY A 300 -2.41 1.70 -19.73
C GLY A 300 -1.75 0.82 -18.67
N ILE A 301 -2.31 0.77 -17.45
CA ILE A 301 -1.87 -0.10 -16.36
C ILE A 301 -2.81 -1.30 -16.31
N HIS A 302 -2.34 -2.44 -16.80
CA HIS A 302 -3.13 -3.67 -16.79
C HIS A 302 -3.29 -4.22 -15.37
N LYS A 303 -4.55 -4.36 -14.89
CA LYS A 303 -4.87 -4.90 -13.56
C LYS A 303 -6.08 -5.82 -13.62
N LEU A 304 -5.94 -7.01 -13.06
CA LEU A 304 -7.04 -7.97 -12.86
C LEU A 304 -7.88 -7.67 -11.61
N GLY A 305 -7.40 -6.78 -10.77
CA GLY A 305 -8.03 -6.35 -9.54
C GLY A 305 -7.10 -5.47 -8.71
N ALA A 306 -7.63 -4.85 -7.67
CA ALA A 306 -6.86 -4.06 -6.74
C ALA A 306 -6.01 -4.96 -5.82
N HIS A 307 -4.78 -4.55 -5.60
CA HIS A 307 -3.89 -5.10 -4.59
C HIS A 307 -4.17 -4.46 -3.22
N HIS A 308 -3.69 -5.08 -2.13
CA HIS A 308 -3.88 -4.50 -0.80
C HIS A 308 -3.30 -3.09 -0.67
N SER A 309 -2.16 -2.80 -1.33
CA SER A 309 -1.55 -1.48 -1.30
C SER A 309 -2.40 -0.40 -1.96
N ASP A 310 -3.14 -0.76 -3.01
CA ASP A 310 -4.09 0.14 -3.69
C ASP A 310 -5.26 0.46 -2.75
N ALA A 311 -5.81 -0.58 -2.11
CA ALA A 311 -6.90 -0.44 -1.15
C ALA A 311 -6.46 0.32 0.11
N GLN A 312 -5.26 0.07 0.62
CA GLN A 312 -4.68 0.80 1.76
C GLN A 312 -4.46 2.27 1.42
N THR A 313 -3.98 2.57 0.22
CA THR A 313 -3.81 3.94 -0.27
C THR A 313 -5.14 4.69 -0.29
N TYR A 314 -6.18 4.05 -0.83
CA TYR A 314 -7.52 4.60 -0.87
C TYR A 314 -8.06 4.86 0.55
N ASP A 315 -8.07 3.86 1.41
CA ASP A 315 -8.59 3.99 2.79
C ASP A 315 -7.75 4.94 3.64
N THR A 316 -6.43 5.04 3.42
CA THR A 316 -5.56 6.00 4.13
C THR A 316 -6.01 7.44 3.86
N LEU A 317 -6.39 7.78 2.64
CA LEU A 317 -6.90 9.13 2.32
C LEU A 317 -8.26 9.40 2.99
N PHE A 318 -9.14 8.42 3.08
CA PHE A 318 -10.39 8.55 3.82
C PHE A 318 -10.18 8.65 5.33
N LEU A 319 -9.22 7.92 5.88
CA LEU A 319 -8.81 8.05 7.28
C LEU A 319 -8.20 9.44 7.54
N MET A 320 -7.31 9.91 6.65
CA MET A 320 -6.76 11.28 6.74
C MET A 320 -7.88 12.33 6.68
N LYS A 321 -8.87 12.16 5.79
CA LYS A 321 -10.07 13.00 5.77
C LYS A 321 -10.77 13.01 7.13
N GLN A 322 -11.08 11.84 7.68
CA GLN A 322 -11.79 11.71 8.95
C GLN A 322 -11.05 12.43 10.10
N VAL A 323 -9.74 12.22 10.21
CA VAL A 323 -8.96 12.85 11.31
C VAL A 323 -8.74 14.34 11.09
N MET A 324 -8.62 14.80 9.85
CA MET A 324 -8.53 16.23 9.52
C MET A 324 -9.84 16.96 9.76
N GLU A 325 -10.98 16.34 9.47
CA GLU A 325 -12.30 16.89 9.82
C GLU A 325 -12.49 16.98 11.33
N LYS A 326 -12.14 15.92 12.07
CA LYS A 326 -12.16 15.90 13.54
C LYS A 326 -11.24 16.96 14.15
N ALA A 327 -10.08 17.19 13.52
CA ALA A 327 -9.11 18.22 13.92
C ALA A 327 -9.55 19.66 13.58
N GLY A 328 -10.57 19.83 12.73
CA GLY A 328 -11.06 21.13 12.28
C GLY A 328 -10.04 21.90 11.44
N VAL A 329 -9.26 21.21 10.59
CA VAL A 329 -8.22 21.86 9.78
C VAL A 329 -8.82 22.83 8.78
N THR A 330 -8.10 23.92 8.55
CA THR A 330 -8.49 24.99 7.65
C THR A 330 -7.59 25.10 6.42
N GLY A 331 -6.39 24.47 6.43
CA GLY A 331 -5.38 24.61 5.40
C GLY A 331 -4.74 26.01 5.35
N ASP A 332 -4.93 26.82 6.38
CA ASP A 332 -4.30 28.13 6.51
C ASP A 332 -2.80 27.96 6.78
N PRO A 333 -1.91 28.45 5.91
CA PRO A 333 -0.46 28.29 6.11
C PRO A 333 0.04 28.85 7.45
N SER A 334 -0.63 29.86 8.01
CA SER A 334 -0.25 30.45 9.31
C SER A 334 -0.55 29.51 10.48
N LYS A 335 -1.42 28.52 10.30
CA LYS A 335 -1.82 27.52 11.30
C LYS A 335 -1.20 26.14 11.08
N LEU A 336 -0.34 25.98 10.08
CA LEU A 336 0.18 24.70 9.63
C LEU A 336 0.72 23.83 10.77
N ALA A 337 1.54 24.39 11.65
CA ALA A 337 2.12 23.65 12.78
C ALA A 337 1.06 23.20 13.80
N ASP A 338 0.13 24.06 14.14
CA ASP A 338 -0.98 23.76 15.06
C ASP A 338 -1.94 22.72 14.46
N GLU A 339 -2.25 22.82 13.17
CA GLU A 339 -3.13 21.87 12.49
C GLU A 339 -2.50 20.48 12.38
N ARG A 340 -1.18 20.38 12.14
CA ARG A 340 -0.45 19.07 12.15
C ARG A 340 -0.51 18.40 13.52
N GLU A 341 -0.31 19.14 14.61
CA GLU A 341 -0.43 18.61 15.98
C GLU A 341 -1.86 18.11 16.26
N LYS A 342 -2.87 18.85 15.84
CA LYS A 342 -4.28 18.45 15.99
C LYS A 342 -4.63 17.21 15.18
N ILE A 343 -4.07 17.06 13.97
CA ILE A 343 -4.27 15.86 13.15
C ILE A 343 -3.74 14.62 13.87
N VAL A 344 -2.52 14.69 14.39
CA VAL A 344 -1.91 13.57 15.13
C VAL A 344 -2.66 13.28 16.42
N ALA A 345 -3.10 14.31 17.15
CA ALA A 345 -3.96 14.12 18.32
C ALA A 345 -5.29 13.43 17.96
N ALA A 346 -5.85 13.72 16.77
CA ALA A 346 -7.08 13.09 16.30
C ALA A 346 -6.90 11.61 15.89
N MET A 347 -5.68 11.18 15.63
CA MET A 347 -5.34 9.75 15.38
C MET A 347 -5.46 8.91 16.67
N GLN A 348 -5.31 9.52 17.85
CA GLN A 348 -5.40 8.78 19.10
C GLN A 348 -6.83 8.25 19.31
N GLY A 349 -6.93 6.94 19.48
CA GLY A 349 -8.21 6.25 19.69
C GLY A 349 -9.16 6.33 18.47
N VAL A 350 -8.64 6.60 17.27
CA VAL A 350 -9.44 6.59 16.06
C VAL A 350 -9.96 5.18 15.76
N SER A 351 -11.23 5.11 15.36
CA SER A 351 -11.83 3.94 14.72
C SER A 351 -12.26 4.33 13.31
N PHE A 352 -11.95 3.49 12.34
CA PHE A 352 -12.18 3.74 10.92
C PHE A 352 -12.90 2.55 10.27
N SER A 353 -13.87 2.80 9.40
CA SER A 353 -14.51 1.78 8.59
C SER A 353 -14.39 2.14 7.12
N GLY A 354 -13.84 1.23 6.34
CA GLY A 354 -13.52 1.46 4.93
C GLY A 354 -13.73 0.23 4.06
N ILE A 355 -12.92 0.14 3.01
CA ILE A 355 -12.92 -1.00 2.10
C ILE A 355 -12.04 -2.14 2.60
N LEU A 356 -11.15 -1.88 3.57
CA LEU A 356 -10.30 -2.88 4.19
C LEU A 356 -10.98 -3.63 5.31
N GLY A 357 -11.92 -3.01 6.01
CA GLY A 357 -12.61 -3.58 7.15
C GLY A 357 -13.51 -2.59 7.87
N ASP A 358 -14.28 -3.09 8.83
CA ASP A 358 -15.10 -2.29 9.73
C ASP A 358 -14.41 -2.16 11.09
N ASN A 359 -14.57 -0.99 11.73
CA ASN A 359 -14.03 -0.69 13.05
C ASN A 359 -12.51 -0.92 13.19
N ILE A 360 -11.78 -0.62 12.12
CA ILE A 360 -10.31 -0.67 12.12
C ILE A 360 -9.81 0.31 13.19
N CYS A 361 -8.95 -0.19 14.06
CA CYS A 361 -8.32 0.57 15.12
C CYS A 361 -6.80 0.36 15.09
N PHE A 362 -6.06 1.01 15.96
CA PHE A 362 -4.60 0.97 15.96
C PHE A 362 -4.08 0.44 17.31
N ALA A 363 -3.31 -0.65 17.26
CA ALA A 363 -2.51 -1.11 18.37
C ALA A 363 -1.14 -0.40 18.31
N GLY A 364 -0.92 0.56 19.21
CA GLY A 364 0.16 1.52 19.02
C GLY A 364 -0.13 2.38 17.78
N HIS A 365 0.71 2.28 16.76
CA HIS A 365 0.54 3.03 15.49
C HIS A 365 0.30 2.12 14.27
N ASP A 366 0.08 0.83 14.50
CA ASP A 366 -0.24 -0.17 13.48
C ASP A 366 -1.73 -0.52 13.50
N ALA A 367 -2.35 -0.55 12.32
CA ALA A 367 -3.75 -0.94 12.19
C ALA A 367 -3.97 -2.42 12.51
N GLU A 368 -5.07 -2.73 13.19
CA GLU A 368 -5.60 -4.08 13.33
C GLU A 368 -6.64 -4.31 12.23
N LEU A 369 -6.29 -5.19 11.27
CA LEU A 369 -7.11 -5.48 10.09
C LEU A 369 -7.69 -6.89 10.13
N PRO A 370 -8.86 -7.12 9.50
CA PRO A 370 -9.27 -8.47 9.20
C PRO A 370 -8.24 -9.10 8.25
N GLY A 371 -7.85 -10.35 8.51
CA GLY A 371 -6.86 -11.06 7.71
C GLY A 371 -7.49 -12.11 6.83
N TYR A 372 -7.07 -12.18 5.59
CA TYR A 372 -7.47 -13.22 4.65
C TYR A 372 -6.28 -14.10 4.31
N VAL A 373 -6.51 -15.41 4.26
CA VAL A 373 -5.62 -16.36 3.60
C VAL A 373 -6.29 -16.76 2.30
N ILE A 374 -5.58 -16.59 1.20
CA ILE A 374 -6.08 -16.89 -0.14
C ILE A 374 -5.24 -17.99 -0.78
N GLU A 375 -5.87 -18.78 -1.65
CA GLU A 375 -5.23 -19.84 -2.41
C GLU A 375 -5.45 -19.59 -3.91
N ILE A 376 -4.42 -19.83 -4.71
CA ILE A 376 -4.59 -19.96 -6.15
C ILE A 376 -5.13 -21.37 -6.42
N LYS A 377 -6.35 -21.45 -6.92
CA LYS A 377 -7.00 -22.70 -7.29
C LYS A 377 -7.63 -22.54 -8.68
N ASP A 378 -7.25 -23.45 -9.59
CA ASP A 378 -7.74 -23.43 -10.97
C ASP A 378 -7.57 -22.07 -11.66
N GLY A 379 -6.43 -21.41 -11.43
CA GLY A 379 -6.10 -20.10 -11.99
C GLY A 379 -6.91 -18.93 -11.42
N GLN A 380 -7.56 -19.13 -10.28
CA GLN A 380 -8.37 -18.10 -9.61
C GLN A 380 -7.98 -17.94 -8.14
N TRP A 381 -8.16 -16.74 -7.60
CA TRP A 381 -8.10 -16.52 -6.16
C TRP A 381 -9.34 -17.10 -5.48
N THR A 382 -9.10 -17.95 -4.50
CA THR A 382 -10.14 -18.48 -3.61
C THR A 382 -9.81 -18.13 -2.16
N LYS A 383 -10.84 -17.85 -1.37
CA LYS A 383 -10.65 -17.62 0.07
C LYS A 383 -10.41 -18.96 0.75
N PHE A 384 -9.19 -19.17 1.26
CA PHE A 384 -8.80 -20.37 2.01
C PHE A 384 -9.24 -20.26 3.47
N ASP A 385 -9.02 -19.10 4.10
CA ASP A 385 -9.41 -18.81 5.48
C ASP A 385 -9.62 -17.32 5.69
N GLN A 386 -10.26 -16.97 6.81
CA GLN A 386 -10.47 -15.58 7.23
C GLN A 386 -10.36 -15.49 8.75
N ALA A 387 -9.51 -14.59 9.23
CA ALA A 387 -9.48 -14.21 10.63
C ALA A 387 -10.19 -12.84 10.79
N PRO A 388 -10.98 -12.65 11.86
CA PRO A 388 -11.48 -11.31 12.21
C PRO A 388 -10.30 -10.38 12.53
N ALA A 389 -10.53 -9.06 12.43
CA ALA A 389 -9.62 -8.09 13.04
C ALA A 389 -9.52 -8.35 14.54
N ASP A 390 -8.31 -8.22 15.09
CA ASP A 390 -8.18 -8.21 16.55
C ASP A 390 -8.89 -6.97 17.10
N PRO A 391 -9.78 -7.13 18.09
CA PRO A 391 -10.41 -5.96 18.67
C PRO A 391 -9.35 -5.12 19.37
N CYS A 392 -9.26 -3.86 19.03
CA CYS A 392 -8.51 -2.90 19.84
C CYS A 392 -9.19 -2.77 21.19
N LYS A 393 -8.60 -3.34 22.19
CA LYS A 393 -8.99 -3.22 23.57
C LYS A 393 -8.21 -2.12 24.28
#